data_5bdecafef59d21f87e6389491bb0f374
#
_entry.id   5bdecafef59d21f87e6389491bb0f374
#
_cell.length_a   1.000
_cell.length_b   1.000
_cell.length_c   1.000
_cell.angle_alpha   90.00
_cell.angle_beta   90.00
_cell.angle_gamma   90.00
#
_symmetry.space_group_name_H-M   'P 1'
#
loop_
_entity.id
_entity.type
_entity.pdbx_description
1 polymer ?
#
loop_
_entity_poly.entity_id
_entity_poly.type
_entity_poly.pdbx_seq_one_letter_code
_entity_poly.pdbx_strand_id
1 'polypeptide(L)'
;MIKFLILIFLIFSCQPLPKDVPLEKYRNQFIEGQVLFDDSLKGKVPKGDYFLIISVRDLENPMPIAVLRVKKPKFPYHFKITGRRKLNHDRIMEGQVLLTARISVSDKAEIQKGDLMGSTNALVGTRGVKIIINTEVK
;
A
#
# COMPACT_ATOMS: atom_id res chain seq x y z
N MET A 1 28.13 -14.93 41.97
CA MET A 1 27.84 -13.50 41.86
C MET A 1 28.04 -12.96 40.45
N ILE A 2 29.08 -13.34 39.77
CA ILE A 2 29.36 -12.85 38.41
C ILE A 2 28.30 -13.34 37.39
N LYS A 3 27.69 -14.49 37.62
CA LYS A 3 26.67 -15.06 36.76
C LYS A 3 25.35 -14.27 36.72
N PHE A 4 25.04 -13.50 37.74
CA PHE A 4 23.84 -12.68 37.79
C PHE A 4 23.93 -11.45 36.91
N LEU A 5 25.12 -10.90 36.71
CA LEU A 5 25.35 -9.73 35.87
C LEU A 5 25.15 -10.05 34.39
N ILE A 6 25.45 -11.28 33.96
CA ILE A 6 25.30 -11.73 32.56
C ILE A 6 23.84 -11.93 32.20
N LEU A 7 22.99 -12.36 33.14
CA LEU A 7 21.58 -12.53 32.92
C LEU A 7 20.83 -11.21 32.71
N ILE A 8 21.27 -10.16 33.38
CA ILE A 8 20.66 -8.83 33.24
C ILE A 8 20.96 -8.23 31.89
N PHE A 9 22.11 -8.52 31.29
CA PHE A 9 22.44 -8.05 29.94
C PHE A 9 21.57 -8.63 28.83
N LEU A 10 21.08 -9.85 29.00
CA LEU A 10 20.21 -10.50 28.01
C LEU A 10 18.83 -9.87 27.94
N ILE A 11 18.35 -9.27 29.03
CA ILE A 11 17.04 -8.62 29.09
C ILE A 11 17.03 -7.30 28.30
N PHE A 12 18.16 -6.63 28.19
CA PHE A 12 18.28 -5.35 27.49
C PHE A 12 18.43 -5.49 25.97
N SER A 13 18.60 -6.70 25.44
CA SER A 13 18.75 -6.90 24.00
C SER A 13 17.42 -6.88 23.24
N CYS A 14 16.29 -6.95 23.93
CA CYS A 14 14.96 -6.85 23.30
C CYS A 14 14.53 -5.39 23.28
N GLN A 15 14.40 -4.82 22.09
CA GLN A 15 13.85 -3.48 21.96
C GLN A 15 12.33 -3.53 22.19
N PRO A 16 11.79 -2.77 23.13
CA PRO A 16 10.35 -2.74 23.35
C PRO A 16 9.66 -2.07 22.16
N LEU A 17 8.49 -2.58 21.82
CA LEU A 17 7.59 -1.91 20.86
C LEU A 17 7.21 -0.54 21.41
N PRO A 18 6.91 0.43 20.51
CA PRO A 18 6.41 1.74 20.95
C PRO A 18 5.22 1.58 21.89
N LYS A 19 5.27 2.24 23.04
CA LYS A 19 4.27 2.06 24.10
C LYS A 19 2.87 2.55 23.70
N ASP A 20 2.79 3.44 22.71
CA ASP A 20 1.56 4.11 22.34
C ASP A 20 0.72 3.34 21.31
N VAL A 21 1.23 2.23 20.81
CA VAL A 21 0.55 1.47 19.76
C VAL A 21 0.22 0.07 20.26
N PRO A 22 -1.09 -0.30 20.31
CA PRO A 22 -1.48 -1.65 20.63
C PRO A 22 -0.91 -2.66 19.62
N LEU A 23 -0.51 -3.82 20.12
CA LEU A 23 0.04 -4.88 19.27
C LEU A 23 -0.91 -5.28 18.13
N GLU A 24 -2.19 -5.18 18.36
CA GLU A 24 -3.23 -5.51 17.39
C GLU A 24 -3.17 -4.63 16.14
N LYS A 25 -2.77 -3.36 16.28
CA LYS A 25 -2.63 -2.46 15.14
C LYS A 25 -1.53 -2.92 14.19
N TYR A 26 -0.48 -3.54 14.69
CA TYR A 26 0.57 -4.09 13.84
C TYR A 26 0.12 -5.35 13.10
N ARG A 27 -0.75 -6.14 13.69
CA ARG A 27 -1.26 -7.36 13.06
C ARG A 27 -2.20 -7.07 11.89
N ASN A 28 -2.95 -5.98 11.97
CA ASN A 28 -3.95 -5.62 10.98
C ASN A 28 -3.43 -4.64 9.92
N GLN A 29 -2.11 -4.53 9.78
CA GLN A 29 -1.47 -3.67 8.78
C GLN A 29 -1.51 -4.31 7.40
N PHE A 30 -2.70 -4.55 6.88
CA PHE A 30 -2.85 -5.09 5.53
C PHE A 30 -4.14 -4.60 4.89
N ILE A 31 -4.14 -4.61 3.55
CA ILE A 31 -5.33 -4.43 2.71
C ILE A 31 -5.18 -5.37 1.54
N GLU A 32 -6.21 -6.15 1.27
CA GLU A 32 -6.21 -7.13 0.19
C GLU A 32 -7.40 -6.91 -0.73
N GLY A 33 -7.18 -7.04 -2.03
CA GLY A 33 -8.26 -6.83 -2.99
C GLY A 33 -7.83 -7.07 -4.42
N GLN A 34 -8.58 -6.50 -5.34
CA GLN A 34 -8.36 -6.63 -6.77
C GLN A 34 -8.41 -5.28 -7.46
N VAL A 35 -7.59 -5.14 -8.51
CA VAL A 35 -7.67 -4.03 -9.44
C VAL A 35 -8.35 -4.50 -10.70
N LEU A 36 -9.40 -3.81 -11.09
CA LEU A 36 -10.22 -4.10 -12.25
C LEU A 36 -10.20 -2.92 -13.22
N PHE A 37 -10.56 -3.18 -14.47
CA PHE A 37 -10.70 -2.14 -15.46
C PHE A 37 -12.17 -1.92 -15.83
N ASP A 38 -12.52 -0.66 -16.05
CA ASP A 38 -13.70 -0.35 -16.83
C ASP A 38 -13.44 -0.75 -18.28
N ASP A 39 -14.39 -1.42 -18.90
CA ASP A 39 -14.27 -1.92 -20.27
C ASP A 39 -13.96 -0.80 -21.29
N SER A 40 -14.42 0.42 -21.03
CA SER A 40 -14.17 1.57 -21.90
C SER A 40 -12.68 1.94 -22.00
N LEU A 41 -11.86 1.54 -21.03
CA LEU A 41 -10.45 1.90 -20.98
C LEU A 41 -9.51 0.77 -21.42
N LYS A 42 -10.01 -0.41 -21.68
CA LYS A 42 -9.17 -1.57 -22.02
C LYS A 42 -8.29 -1.32 -23.24
N GLY A 43 -8.80 -0.60 -24.24
CA GLY A 43 -8.04 -0.27 -25.44
C GLY A 43 -6.96 0.79 -25.23
N LYS A 44 -6.95 1.47 -24.08
CA LYS A 44 -5.99 2.53 -23.76
C LYS A 44 -4.82 2.05 -22.95
N VAL A 45 -4.79 0.78 -22.54
CA VAL A 45 -3.66 0.21 -21.83
C VAL A 45 -2.43 0.24 -22.74
N PRO A 46 -1.26 0.71 -22.26
CA PRO A 46 -0.07 0.75 -23.09
C PRO A 46 0.30 -0.63 -23.63
N LYS A 47 0.68 -0.70 -24.88
CA LYS A 47 1.07 -1.97 -25.53
C LYS A 47 2.47 -2.41 -25.13
N GLY A 48 3.34 -1.46 -24.78
CA GLY A 48 4.68 -1.74 -24.31
C GLY A 48 4.73 -1.95 -22.80
N ASP A 49 5.85 -1.60 -22.21
CA ASP A 49 6.02 -1.70 -20.76
C ASP A 49 5.19 -0.64 -20.04
N TYR A 50 4.59 -1.04 -18.95
CA TYR A 50 3.86 -0.13 -18.06
C TYR A 50 3.90 -0.68 -16.64
N PHE A 51 3.54 0.18 -15.70
CA PHE A 51 3.52 -0.16 -14.28
C PHE A 51 2.13 0.04 -13.71
N LEU A 52 1.72 -0.86 -12.83
CA LEU A 52 0.60 -0.64 -11.94
C LEU A 52 1.15 -0.14 -10.61
N ILE A 53 0.71 1.02 -10.18
CA ILE A 53 1.14 1.64 -8.93
C ILE A 53 -0.09 1.76 -8.05
N ILE A 54 -0.07 1.07 -6.91
CA ILE A 54 -1.15 1.15 -5.93
C ILE A 54 -0.61 1.91 -4.73
N SER A 55 -1.27 3.01 -4.37
CA SER A 55 -0.88 3.81 -3.22
C SER A 55 -1.97 3.80 -2.16
N VAL A 56 -1.54 3.83 -0.91
CA VAL A 56 -2.40 3.95 0.27
C VAL A 56 -2.08 5.27 0.95
N ARG A 57 -3.09 6.08 1.20
CA ARG A 57 -2.89 7.34 1.94
C ARG A 57 -4.04 7.61 2.90
N ASP A 58 -3.77 8.41 3.92
CA ASP A 58 -4.82 8.94 4.78
C ASP A 58 -5.75 9.85 3.97
N LEU A 59 -6.99 9.96 4.38
CA LEU A 59 -7.96 10.81 3.68
C LEU A 59 -7.56 12.28 3.70
N GLU A 60 -6.84 12.72 4.72
CA GLU A 60 -6.47 14.12 4.94
C GLU A 60 -5.06 14.47 4.51
N ASN A 61 -4.21 13.48 4.26
CA ASN A 61 -2.80 13.72 3.95
C ASN A 61 -2.48 13.24 2.53
N PRO A 62 -1.97 14.11 1.65
CA PRO A 62 -1.63 13.72 0.27
C PRO A 62 -0.43 12.79 0.17
N MET A 63 0.41 12.72 1.21
CA MET A 63 1.57 11.83 1.19
C MET A 63 1.15 10.38 1.37
N PRO A 64 1.56 9.47 0.48
CA PRO A 64 1.20 8.06 0.63
C PRO A 64 1.87 7.43 1.85
N ILE A 65 1.16 6.52 2.50
CA ILE A 65 1.69 5.71 3.61
C ILE A 65 2.46 4.52 3.05
N ALA A 66 1.90 3.88 2.01
CA ALA A 66 2.45 2.68 1.41
C ALA A 66 2.25 2.71 -0.11
N VAL A 67 3.17 2.09 -0.83
CA VAL A 67 3.13 2.03 -2.29
C VAL A 67 3.54 0.63 -2.74
N LEU A 68 2.78 0.08 -3.67
CA LEU A 68 3.10 -1.18 -4.35
C LEU A 68 3.24 -0.90 -5.83
N ARG A 69 4.37 -1.29 -6.43
CA ARG A 69 4.62 -1.17 -7.86
C ARG A 69 4.74 -2.55 -8.49
N VAL A 70 4.04 -2.77 -9.59
CA VAL A 70 4.07 -4.04 -10.32
C VAL A 70 4.28 -3.74 -11.80
N LYS A 71 5.24 -4.40 -12.41
CA LYS A 71 5.52 -4.23 -13.83
C LYS A 71 4.58 -5.13 -14.63
N LYS A 72 3.80 -4.52 -15.50
CA LYS A 72 2.95 -5.18 -16.51
C LYS A 72 2.12 -6.35 -15.95
N PRO A 73 1.28 -6.13 -14.93
CA PRO A 73 0.46 -7.19 -14.36
C PRO A 73 -0.69 -7.59 -15.29
N LYS A 74 -1.24 -8.77 -15.05
CA LYS A 74 -2.49 -9.21 -15.68
C LYS A 74 -3.68 -8.75 -14.85
N PHE A 75 -4.77 -8.43 -15.51
CA PHE A 75 -6.01 -8.00 -14.85
C PHE A 75 -7.09 -9.06 -14.97
N PRO A 76 -7.95 -9.25 -13.97
CA PRO A 76 -7.92 -8.56 -12.68
C PRO A 76 -6.66 -8.90 -11.89
N TYR A 77 -6.05 -7.88 -11.30
CA TYR A 77 -4.84 -8.05 -10.52
C TYR A 77 -5.17 -8.17 -9.03
N HIS A 78 -4.75 -9.25 -8.42
CA HIS A 78 -4.96 -9.49 -7.00
C HIS A 78 -3.78 -8.91 -6.21
N PHE A 79 -4.06 -8.01 -5.26
CA PHE A 79 -3.02 -7.36 -4.48
C PHE A 79 -3.19 -7.61 -2.99
N LYS A 80 -2.08 -7.54 -2.29
CA LYS A 80 -2.03 -7.49 -0.83
C LYS A 80 -0.95 -6.49 -0.42
N ILE A 81 -1.37 -5.40 0.22
CA ILE A 81 -0.46 -4.38 0.73
C ILE A 81 -0.34 -4.57 2.23
N THR A 82 0.89 -4.77 2.69
CA THR A 82 1.21 -4.99 4.10
C THR A 82 2.03 -3.83 4.63
N GLY A 83 2.32 -3.85 5.93
CA GLY A 83 3.19 -2.86 6.55
C GLY A 83 4.60 -2.81 5.96
N ARG A 84 5.03 -3.84 5.24
CA ARG A 84 6.34 -3.85 4.55
C ARG A 84 6.42 -2.84 3.41
N ARG A 85 5.28 -2.43 2.87
CA ARG A 85 5.21 -1.47 1.77
C ARG A 85 5.14 -0.02 2.25
N LYS A 86 5.16 0.22 3.55
CA LYS A 86 5.16 1.57 4.09
C LYS A 86 6.43 2.32 3.70
N LEU A 87 6.26 3.58 3.32
CA LEU A 87 7.36 4.49 2.99
C LEU A 87 8.04 5.02 4.24
N ASN A 88 7.27 5.15 5.32
CA ASN A 88 7.77 5.55 6.62
C ASN A 88 7.26 4.55 7.65
N HIS A 89 8.18 3.80 8.27
CA HIS A 89 7.81 2.75 9.22
C HIS A 89 7.24 3.27 10.53
N ASP A 90 7.45 4.55 10.82
CA ASP A 90 6.88 5.19 12.02
C ASP A 90 5.37 5.47 11.85
N ARG A 91 4.88 5.50 10.61
CA ARG A 91 3.45 5.69 10.34
C ARG A 91 2.75 4.34 10.37
N ILE A 92 1.54 4.35 10.93
CA ILE A 92 0.71 3.14 11.02
C ILE A 92 -0.46 3.30 10.06
N MET A 93 -0.71 2.27 9.26
CA MET A 93 -1.94 2.20 8.47
C MET A 93 -3.07 1.81 9.42
N GLU A 94 -4.07 2.67 9.57
CA GLU A 94 -5.22 2.37 10.41
C GLU A 94 -6.45 3.13 9.93
N GLY A 95 -7.61 2.57 10.25
CA GLY A 95 -8.88 3.20 9.93
C GLY A 95 -9.16 3.28 8.43
N GLN A 96 -9.87 4.32 8.03
CA GLN A 96 -10.21 4.56 6.63
C GLN A 96 -9.02 5.17 5.89
N VAL A 97 -8.71 4.60 4.73
CA VAL A 97 -7.65 5.09 3.85
C VAL A 97 -8.18 5.20 2.43
N LEU A 98 -7.49 5.98 1.62
CA LEU A 98 -7.76 6.07 0.19
C LEU A 98 -6.76 5.20 -0.57
N LEU A 99 -7.29 4.28 -1.35
CA LEU A 99 -6.50 3.46 -2.26
C LEU A 99 -6.62 4.02 -3.67
N THR A 100 -5.50 4.22 -4.32
CA THR A 100 -5.45 4.65 -5.72
C THR A 100 -4.63 3.66 -6.52
N ALA A 101 -5.21 3.16 -7.62
CA ALA A 101 -4.49 2.34 -8.59
C ALA A 101 -4.26 3.18 -9.83
N ARG A 102 -3.03 3.16 -10.33
CA ARG A 102 -2.64 3.95 -11.49
C ARG A 102 -1.81 3.11 -12.43
N ILE A 103 -2.15 3.15 -13.71
CA ILE A 103 -1.32 2.57 -14.77
C ILE A 103 -0.58 3.68 -15.46
N SER A 104 0.73 3.57 -15.53
CA SER A 104 1.62 4.56 -16.13
C SER A 104 2.74 3.89 -16.89
N VAL A 105 3.21 4.53 -17.94
CA VAL A 105 4.44 4.09 -18.65
C VAL A 105 5.68 4.43 -17.85
N SER A 106 5.56 5.24 -16.82
CA SER A 106 6.65 5.65 -15.93
C SER A 106 6.46 5.05 -14.55
N ASP A 107 7.55 4.64 -13.89
CA ASP A 107 7.53 4.17 -12.50
C ASP A 107 7.59 5.31 -11.48
N LYS A 108 7.56 6.55 -11.94
CA LYS A 108 7.63 7.73 -11.07
C LYS A 108 6.36 7.89 -10.25
N ALA A 109 6.51 8.48 -9.07
CA ALA A 109 5.39 8.71 -8.16
C ALA A 109 4.38 9.74 -8.71
N GLU A 110 4.81 10.64 -9.58
CA GLU A 110 3.99 11.71 -10.11
C GLU A 110 2.99 11.21 -11.14
N ILE A 111 1.76 11.69 -11.04
CA ILE A 111 0.71 11.44 -12.01
C ILE A 111 1.05 12.13 -13.32
N GLN A 112 0.97 11.40 -14.42
CA GLN A 112 1.31 11.93 -15.74
C GLN A 112 0.11 11.88 -16.67
N LYS A 113 0.12 12.76 -17.67
CA LYS A 113 -0.89 12.78 -18.71
C LYS A 113 -0.93 11.43 -19.43
N GLY A 114 -2.14 10.89 -19.60
CA GLY A 114 -2.33 9.58 -20.23
C GLY A 114 -2.38 8.42 -19.24
N ASP A 115 -2.06 8.66 -17.97
CA ASP A 115 -2.21 7.63 -16.94
C ASP A 115 -3.68 7.23 -16.79
N LEU A 116 -3.90 5.96 -16.49
CA LEU A 116 -5.24 5.43 -16.19
C LEU A 116 -5.33 5.22 -14.68
N MET A 117 -6.42 5.67 -14.07
CA MET A 117 -6.55 5.69 -12.63
C MET A 117 -7.91 5.23 -12.14
N GLY A 118 -7.93 4.75 -10.92
CA GLY A 118 -9.13 4.51 -10.14
C GLY A 118 -8.82 4.61 -8.67
N SER A 119 -9.83 4.94 -7.87
CA SER A 119 -9.68 5.11 -6.43
C SER A 119 -10.86 4.52 -5.69
N THR A 120 -10.64 4.10 -4.46
CA THR A 120 -11.69 3.67 -3.55
C THR A 120 -11.24 3.88 -2.12
N ASN A 121 -12.21 4.08 -1.23
CA ASN A 121 -11.94 4.09 0.20
C ASN A 121 -11.96 2.66 0.72
N ALA A 122 -11.11 2.38 1.69
CA ALA A 122 -11.04 1.07 2.31
C ALA A 122 -10.71 1.20 3.78
N LEU A 123 -11.07 0.18 4.53
CA LEU A 123 -10.70 0.06 5.93
C LEU A 123 -9.48 -0.86 6.02
N VAL A 124 -8.44 -0.39 6.71
CA VAL A 124 -7.24 -1.22 6.93
C VAL A 124 -7.63 -2.48 7.69
N GLY A 125 -7.07 -3.62 7.29
CA GLY A 125 -7.40 -4.91 7.88
C GLY A 125 -8.53 -5.64 7.16
N THR A 126 -8.95 -5.18 5.99
CA THR A 126 -10.03 -5.82 5.24
C THR A 126 -9.54 -6.51 3.96
N ARG A 127 -10.34 -7.45 3.49
CA ARG A 127 -10.14 -8.17 2.24
C ARG A 127 -11.31 -7.89 1.29
N GLY A 128 -11.12 -8.24 0.03
CA GLY A 128 -12.19 -8.10 -0.97
C GLY A 128 -12.39 -6.67 -1.46
N VAL A 129 -11.41 -5.80 -1.28
CA VAL A 129 -11.45 -4.43 -1.80
C VAL A 129 -11.35 -4.46 -3.32
N LYS A 130 -12.15 -3.65 -4.00
CA LYS A 130 -12.10 -3.52 -5.45
C LYS A 130 -11.74 -2.10 -5.84
N ILE A 131 -10.70 -1.96 -6.64
CA ILE A 131 -10.32 -0.68 -7.24
C ILE A 131 -10.60 -0.79 -8.73
N ILE A 132 -11.47 0.04 -9.25
CA ILE A 132 -11.82 0.03 -10.67
C ILE A 132 -11.12 1.20 -11.36
N ILE A 133 -10.25 0.88 -12.31
CA ILE A 133 -9.60 1.89 -13.13
C ILE A 133 -10.62 2.37 -14.16
N ASN A 134 -11.05 3.61 -14.02
CA ASN A 134 -12.17 4.17 -14.77
C ASN A 134 -11.93 5.58 -15.31
N THR A 135 -10.74 6.13 -15.11
CA THR A 135 -10.45 7.52 -15.48
C THR A 135 -9.11 7.60 -16.21
N GLU A 136 -9.06 8.44 -17.23
CA GLU A 136 -7.81 8.79 -17.92
C GLU A 136 -7.40 10.19 -17.51
N VAL A 137 -6.14 10.35 -17.15
CA VAL A 137 -5.56 11.66 -16.78
C VAL A 137 -5.33 12.49 -18.07
N LYS A 138 -5.94 13.66 -18.10
CA LYS A 138 -5.85 14.58 -19.26
C LYS A 138 -4.88 15.73 -19.03
#